data_ea3778ce38edee2b15fa673331d359e5
#
_entry.id   ea3778ce38edee2b15fa673331d359e5
#
_cell.length_a   1.000
_cell.length_b   1.000
_cell.length_c   1.000
_cell.angle_alpha   90.00
_cell.angle_beta   90.00
_cell.angle_gamma   90.00
#
_symmetry.space_group_name_H-M   'P 1'
#
loop_
_entity.id
_entity.type
_entity.pdbx_description
1 polymer ?
#
loop_
_entity_poly.entity_id
_entity_poly.type
_entity_poly.pdbx_seq_one_letter_code
_entity_poly.pdbx_strand_id
1 'polypeptide(L)'
;MPNEFSDETTRLIANFLNEIGLEVIAKQIEIETFLPGILIDRGRIFVDESKLKYAGDLLHEAGHLAFASPEFRLTLSGEVVFPGVSMEPIEVQAIAWSYAAALYLGIDPKIVFHDGGYRGASQGLLFSLSCGVYFGLTGLRQAGMTVFGDDAVNSGIQPYPHMIKWLCD
;
A
#
# COMPACT_ATOMS: atom_id res chain seq x y z
N MET A 1 16.71 -16.44 -1.55
CA MET A 1 17.68 -15.40 -1.13
C MET A 1 16.88 -14.25 -0.58
N PRO A 2 17.18 -13.72 0.60
CA PRO A 2 16.52 -12.50 1.01
C PRO A 2 16.85 -11.41 -0.03
N ASN A 3 15.83 -10.64 -0.42
CA ASN A 3 16.00 -9.49 -1.30
C ASN A 3 16.91 -8.49 -0.58
N GLU A 4 18.14 -8.38 -1.00
CA GLU A 4 19.10 -7.48 -0.39
C GLU A 4 18.92 -6.08 -0.96
N PHE A 5 17.96 -5.35 -0.42
CA PHE A 5 17.89 -3.92 -0.62
C PHE A 5 18.91 -3.23 0.29
N SER A 6 19.65 -2.27 -0.25
CA SER A 6 20.64 -1.50 0.49
C SER A 6 20.02 -0.43 1.38
N ASP A 7 18.94 0.19 0.90
CA ASP A 7 18.16 1.14 1.68
C ASP A 7 17.35 0.41 2.76
N GLU A 8 17.51 0.86 4.01
CA GLU A 8 16.87 0.24 5.16
C GLU A 8 15.34 0.31 5.10
N THR A 9 14.79 1.43 4.64
CA THR A 9 13.35 1.64 4.52
C THR A 9 12.76 0.74 3.44
N THR A 10 13.39 0.68 2.28
CA THR A 10 12.97 -0.22 1.18
C THR A 10 12.98 -1.67 1.63
N ARG A 11 14.04 -2.09 2.32
CA ARG A 11 14.18 -3.44 2.86
C ARG A 11 13.09 -3.77 3.89
N LEU A 12 12.80 -2.84 4.81
CA LEU A 12 11.76 -3.01 5.82
C LEU A 12 10.39 -3.19 5.18
N ILE A 13 10.05 -2.33 4.20
CA ILE A 13 8.79 -2.42 3.46
C ILE A 13 8.72 -3.74 2.67
N ALA A 14 9.75 -4.09 1.93
CA ALA A 14 9.78 -5.32 1.13
C ALA A 14 9.62 -6.58 1.99
N ASN A 15 10.27 -6.64 3.17
CA ASN A 15 10.11 -7.75 4.09
C ASN A 15 8.66 -7.86 4.59
N PHE A 16 8.07 -6.76 5.02
CA PHE A 16 6.67 -6.74 5.44
C PHE A 16 5.73 -7.22 4.32
N LEU A 17 5.91 -6.72 3.10
CA LEU A 17 5.07 -7.12 1.96
C LEU A 17 5.19 -8.61 1.67
N ASN A 18 6.41 -9.17 1.72
CA ASN A 18 6.64 -10.61 1.58
C ASN A 18 5.96 -11.41 2.72
N GLU A 19 6.04 -10.94 3.96
CA GLU A 19 5.42 -11.59 5.11
C GLU A 19 3.90 -11.68 4.99
N ILE A 20 3.25 -10.65 4.43
CA ILE A 20 1.81 -10.64 4.22
C ILE A 20 1.36 -11.38 2.95
N GLY A 21 2.29 -11.85 2.11
CA GLY A 21 2.01 -12.64 0.90
C GLY A 21 2.02 -11.86 -0.42
N LEU A 22 2.56 -10.63 -0.43
CA LEU A 22 2.87 -9.90 -1.66
C LEU A 22 4.35 -10.06 -1.98
N GLU A 23 4.64 -10.81 -3.06
CA GLU A 23 6.02 -11.10 -3.45
C GLU A 23 6.72 -9.85 -3.97
N VAL A 24 7.79 -9.42 -3.30
CA VAL A 24 8.66 -8.30 -3.69
C VAL A 24 10.02 -8.85 -4.09
N ILE A 25 10.51 -8.48 -5.28
CA ILE A 25 11.73 -9.01 -5.88
C ILE A 25 12.64 -7.87 -6.31
N ALA A 26 13.88 -7.85 -5.82
CA ALA A 26 14.90 -6.93 -6.29
C ALA A 26 15.31 -7.32 -7.72
N LYS A 27 15.21 -6.38 -8.67
CA LYS A 27 15.52 -6.64 -10.08
C LYS A 27 15.82 -5.35 -10.82
N GLN A 28 16.83 -5.34 -11.67
CA GLN A 28 17.01 -4.24 -12.63
C GLN A 28 15.85 -4.20 -13.62
N ILE A 29 15.28 -3.01 -13.82
CA ILE A 29 14.14 -2.76 -14.70
C ILE A 29 14.64 -1.89 -15.86
N GLU A 30 14.64 -2.46 -17.08
CA GLU A 30 15.16 -1.77 -18.26
C GLU A 30 14.12 -0.97 -19.03
N ILE A 31 12.84 -1.17 -18.70
CA ILE A 31 11.72 -0.45 -19.30
C ILE A 31 11.34 0.77 -18.46
N GLU A 32 10.67 1.73 -19.08
CA GLU A 32 10.02 2.82 -18.36
C GLU A 32 8.80 2.28 -17.62
N THR A 33 8.63 2.66 -16.34
CA THR A 33 7.54 2.23 -15.48
C THR A 33 6.70 3.43 -15.06
N PHE A 34 5.43 3.18 -14.69
CA PHE A 34 4.52 4.21 -14.20
C PHE A 34 5.13 4.96 -12.99
N LEU A 35 5.62 4.22 -12.00
CA LEU A 35 6.45 4.77 -10.93
C LEU A 35 7.91 4.33 -11.14
N PRO A 36 8.87 5.27 -11.09
CA PRO A 36 10.27 4.92 -11.30
C PRO A 36 10.76 3.84 -10.35
N GLY A 37 11.30 2.76 -10.91
CA GLY A 37 11.88 1.66 -10.14
C GLY A 37 10.89 0.65 -9.58
N ILE A 38 9.57 0.75 -9.91
CA ILE A 38 8.55 -0.22 -9.51
C ILE A 38 7.88 -0.80 -10.76
N LEU A 39 7.84 -2.12 -10.84
CA LEU A 39 7.12 -2.85 -11.88
C LEU A 39 6.25 -3.92 -11.24
N ILE A 40 4.95 -3.86 -11.51
CA ILE A 40 4.03 -4.93 -11.14
C ILE A 40 3.90 -5.88 -12.32
N ASP A 41 4.08 -7.18 -12.09
CA ASP A 41 3.84 -8.23 -13.07
C ASP A 41 3.22 -9.46 -12.40
N ARG A 42 2.00 -9.80 -12.81
CA ARG A 42 1.21 -10.90 -12.27
C ARG A 42 1.10 -10.86 -10.74
N GLY A 43 0.80 -9.68 -10.22
CA GLY A 43 0.64 -9.43 -8.79
C GLY A 43 1.93 -9.47 -7.96
N ARG A 44 3.09 -9.62 -8.59
CA ARG A 44 4.41 -9.50 -7.97
C ARG A 44 4.95 -8.10 -8.16
N ILE A 45 5.73 -7.63 -7.22
CA ILE A 45 6.32 -6.30 -7.23
C ILE A 45 7.82 -6.45 -7.48
N PHE A 46 8.29 -6.01 -8.64
CA PHE A 46 9.72 -5.94 -8.94
C PHE A 46 10.23 -4.54 -8.61
N VAL A 47 11.37 -4.45 -7.95
CA VAL A 47 11.95 -3.18 -7.50
C VAL A 47 13.38 -3.04 -8.01
N ASP A 48 13.60 -1.98 -8.77
CA ASP A 48 14.94 -1.50 -9.14
C ASP A 48 15.32 -0.35 -8.20
N GLU A 49 16.06 -0.69 -7.14
CA GLU A 49 16.44 0.28 -6.12
C GLU A 49 17.25 1.44 -6.69
N SER A 50 18.00 1.23 -7.77
CA SER A 50 18.78 2.29 -8.41
C SER A 50 17.93 3.37 -9.09
N LYS A 51 16.67 3.04 -9.40
CA LYS A 51 15.69 3.93 -10.03
C LYS A 51 14.57 4.33 -9.08
N LEU A 52 14.43 3.65 -7.94
CA LEU A 52 13.38 3.92 -6.96
C LEU A 52 13.56 5.32 -6.37
N LYS A 53 12.58 6.18 -6.60
CA LYS A 53 12.66 7.56 -6.14
C LYS A 53 12.17 7.72 -4.71
N TYR A 54 11.11 7.01 -4.35
CA TYR A 54 10.49 7.06 -3.04
C TYR A 54 10.12 5.64 -2.59
N ALA A 55 10.68 5.18 -1.48
CA ALA A 55 10.39 3.85 -0.94
C ALA A 55 8.92 3.67 -0.55
N GLY A 56 8.26 4.76 -0.14
CA GLY A 56 6.85 4.75 0.25
C GLY A 56 5.87 4.42 -0.87
N ASP A 57 6.26 4.63 -2.14
CA ASP A 57 5.45 4.24 -3.29
C ASP A 57 5.19 2.73 -3.31
N LEU A 58 6.09 1.92 -2.75
CA LEU A 58 5.88 0.47 -2.61
C LEU A 58 4.67 0.14 -1.74
N LEU A 59 4.46 0.88 -0.64
CA LEU A 59 3.28 0.68 0.22
C LEU A 59 1.99 1.13 -0.48
N HIS A 60 2.04 2.20 -1.27
CA HIS A 60 0.88 2.67 -2.01
C HIS A 60 0.45 1.65 -3.08
N GLU A 61 1.39 1.19 -3.90
CA GLU A 61 1.13 0.16 -4.93
C GLU A 61 0.70 -1.18 -4.31
N ALA A 62 1.30 -1.57 -3.20
CA ALA A 62 0.85 -2.74 -2.45
C ALA A 62 -0.59 -2.59 -1.93
N GLY A 63 -0.98 -1.38 -1.53
CA GLY A 63 -2.36 -1.06 -1.15
C GLY A 63 -3.36 -1.37 -2.26
N HIS A 64 -3.04 -1.04 -3.52
CA HIS A 64 -3.87 -1.42 -4.66
C HIS A 64 -3.97 -2.94 -4.82
N LEU A 65 -2.84 -3.66 -4.74
CA LEU A 65 -2.81 -5.12 -4.85
C LEU A 65 -3.55 -5.81 -3.70
N ALA A 66 -3.57 -5.19 -2.51
CA ALA A 66 -4.18 -5.76 -1.32
C ALA A 66 -5.70 -5.96 -1.44
N PHE A 67 -6.37 -5.14 -2.27
CA PHE A 67 -7.82 -5.23 -2.52
C PHE A 67 -8.20 -6.22 -3.62
N ALA A 68 -7.25 -6.71 -4.39
CA ALA A 68 -7.51 -7.74 -5.39
C ALA A 68 -7.66 -9.11 -4.74
N SER A 69 -8.65 -9.92 -5.18
CA SER A 69 -8.68 -11.34 -4.80
C SER A 69 -7.41 -12.05 -5.28
N PRO A 70 -7.03 -13.18 -4.66
CA PRO A 70 -5.81 -13.89 -5.04
C PRO A 70 -5.74 -14.21 -6.54
N GLU A 71 -6.84 -14.66 -7.14
CA GLU A 71 -6.92 -14.99 -8.57
C GLU A 71 -6.80 -13.73 -9.44
N PHE A 72 -7.50 -12.65 -9.07
CA PHE A 72 -7.46 -11.41 -9.83
C PHE A 72 -6.09 -10.75 -9.71
N ARG A 73 -5.46 -10.80 -8.54
CA ARG A 73 -4.10 -10.26 -8.32
C ARG A 73 -3.10 -10.84 -9.31
N LEU A 74 -3.18 -12.14 -9.63
CA LEU A 74 -2.31 -12.80 -10.60
C LEU A 74 -2.49 -12.29 -12.05
N THR A 75 -3.54 -11.53 -12.34
CA THR A 75 -3.77 -10.92 -13.66
C THR A 75 -3.24 -9.49 -13.76
N LEU A 76 -2.90 -8.86 -12.62
CA LEU A 76 -2.49 -7.46 -12.57
C LEU A 76 -1.03 -7.30 -13.01
N SER A 77 -0.81 -6.44 -14.00
CA SER A 77 0.52 -6.11 -14.52
C SER A 77 0.56 -4.64 -14.96
N GLY A 78 1.68 -3.95 -14.73
CA GLY A 78 1.83 -2.54 -15.02
C GLY A 78 1.09 -1.66 -14.01
N GLU A 79 0.37 -0.66 -14.49
CA GLU A 79 -0.50 0.16 -13.65
C GLU A 79 -1.69 -0.68 -13.16
N VAL A 80 -1.95 -0.65 -11.84
CA VAL A 80 -3.05 -1.44 -11.26
C VAL A 80 -4.39 -0.79 -11.58
N VAL A 81 -5.16 -1.43 -12.44
CA VAL A 81 -6.48 -0.97 -12.86
C VAL A 81 -7.53 -2.04 -12.61
N PHE A 82 -8.65 -1.66 -12.03
CA PHE A 82 -9.79 -2.53 -11.80
C PHE A 82 -10.85 -2.30 -12.89
N PRO A 83 -11.02 -3.22 -13.85
CA PRO A 83 -11.95 -3.03 -14.96
C PRO A 83 -13.38 -2.80 -14.49
N GLY A 84 -14.03 -1.75 -15.03
CA GLY A 84 -15.42 -1.42 -14.72
C GLY A 84 -15.65 -0.76 -13.34
N VAL A 85 -14.59 -0.45 -12.61
CA VAL A 85 -14.66 0.23 -11.31
C VAL A 85 -13.97 1.59 -11.41
N SER A 86 -14.58 2.61 -10.79
CA SER A 86 -13.90 3.91 -10.64
C SER A 86 -12.64 3.74 -9.78
N MET A 87 -11.54 4.36 -10.19
CA MET A 87 -10.29 4.31 -9.42
C MET A 87 -10.31 5.22 -8.18
N GLU A 88 -11.19 6.22 -8.11
CA GLU A 88 -11.24 7.15 -6.98
C GLU A 88 -11.47 6.47 -5.62
N PRO A 89 -12.45 5.54 -5.46
CA PRO A 89 -12.59 4.78 -4.23
C PRO A 89 -11.38 3.88 -3.93
N ILE A 90 -10.75 3.32 -4.95
CA ILE A 90 -9.59 2.43 -4.82
C ILE A 90 -8.37 3.23 -4.35
N GLU A 91 -8.19 4.45 -4.87
CA GLU A 91 -7.13 5.35 -4.43
C GLU A 91 -7.25 5.69 -2.92
N VAL A 92 -8.43 6.07 -2.46
CA VAL A 92 -8.60 6.42 -1.03
C VAL A 92 -8.46 5.19 -0.12
N GLN A 93 -8.78 3.99 -0.61
CA GLN A 93 -8.54 2.74 0.10
C GLN A 93 -7.04 2.44 0.19
N ALA A 94 -6.29 2.60 -0.91
CA ALA A 94 -4.84 2.43 -0.92
C ALA A 94 -4.14 3.45 0.00
N ILE A 95 -4.63 4.70 0.05
CA ILE A 95 -4.17 5.72 0.99
C ILE A 95 -4.36 5.26 2.45
N ALA A 96 -5.56 4.80 2.82
CA ALA A 96 -5.79 4.31 4.17
C ALA A 96 -4.95 3.07 4.48
N TRP A 97 -4.87 2.12 3.57
CA TRP A 97 -4.08 0.92 3.75
C TRP A 97 -2.58 1.23 3.97
N SER A 98 -2.00 2.07 3.12
CA SER A 98 -0.58 2.44 3.20
C SER A 98 -0.26 3.30 4.44
N TYR A 99 -1.19 4.13 4.90
CA TYR A 99 -1.03 4.85 6.16
C TYR A 99 -0.98 3.89 7.36
N ALA A 100 -1.92 2.94 7.42
CA ALA A 100 -1.92 1.91 8.47
C ALA A 100 -0.62 1.08 8.43
N ALA A 101 -0.13 0.72 7.23
CA ALA A 101 1.12 -0.02 7.06
C ALA A 101 2.34 0.79 7.53
N ALA A 102 2.40 2.09 7.21
CA ALA A 102 3.47 2.96 7.69
C ALA A 102 3.52 3.02 9.22
N LEU A 103 2.37 3.18 9.88
CA LEU A 103 2.28 3.18 11.34
C LEU A 103 2.66 1.81 11.94
N TYR A 104 2.20 0.71 11.33
CA TYR A 104 2.54 -0.64 11.77
C TYR A 104 4.04 -0.90 11.71
N LEU A 105 4.71 -0.43 10.67
CA LEU A 105 6.15 -0.56 10.48
C LEU A 105 6.97 0.44 11.31
N GLY A 106 6.32 1.42 11.94
CA GLY A 106 7.01 2.47 12.70
C GLY A 106 7.81 3.43 11.83
N ILE A 107 7.48 3.56 10.55
CA ILE A 107 8.10 4.54 9.65
C ILE A 107 7.29 5.84 9.63
N ASP A 108 7.97 6.96 9.37
CA ASP A 108 7.29 8.26 9.24
C ASP A 108 6.33 8.20 8.03
N PRO A 109 5.02 8.46 8.22
CA PRO A 109 4.06 8.51 7.12
C PRO A 109 4.44 9.46 5.97
N LYS A 110 5.31 10.45 6.19
CA LYS A 110 5.86 11.31 5.13
C LYS A 110 6.65 10.55 4.07
N ILE A 111 7.13 9.36 4.40
CA ILE A 111 7.82 8.49 3.44
C ILE A 111 6.84 8.00 2.38
N VAL A 112 5.59 7.71 2.77
CA VAL A 112 4.51 7.32 1.85
C VAL A 112 3.90 8.56 1.20
N PHE A 113 3.55 9.57 2.02
CA PHE A 113 2.88 10.80 1.57
C PHE A 113 3.89 11.91 1.31
N HIS A 114 4.86 11.64 0.41
CA HIS A 114 5.93 12.56 0.07
C HIS A 114 5.46 13.67 -0.89
N ASP A 115 6.22 14.76 -0.95
CA ASP A 115 5.84 15.96 -1.74
C ASP A 115 5.80 15.71 -3.26
N GLY A 116 6.43 14.66 -3.75
CA GLY A 116 6.41 14.27 -5.16
C GLY A 116 5.17 13.48 -5.59
N GLY A 117 4.30 13.11 -4.66
CA GLY A 117 3.10 12.31 -4.90
C GLY A 117 1.80 13.09 -4.73
N TYR A 118 0.68 12.38 -4.93
CA TYR A 118 -0.67 12.85 -4.62
C TYR A 118 -1.04 14.20 -5.26
N ARG A 119 -0.44 14.54 -6.40
CA ARG A 119 -0.67 15.81 -7.13
C ARG A 119 -0.51 17.05 -6.24
N GLY A 120 0.44 17.01 -5.30
CA GLY A 120 0.70 18.09 -4.35
C GLY A 120 -0.23 18.15 -3.15
N ALA A 121 -1.09 17.16 -2.94
CA ALA A 121 -2.02 17.09 -1.80
C ALA A 121 -1.44 16.39 -0.57
N SER A 122 -0.20 15.91 -0.60
CA SER A 122 0.43 15.09 0.44
C SER A 122 0.35 15.68 1.84
N GLN A 123 0.64 16.98 1.99
CA GLN A 123 0.59 17.65 3.29
C GLN A 123 -0.82 17.73 3.86
N GLY A 124 -1.83 18.01 3.01
CA GLY A 124 -3.24 18.01 3.41
C GLY A 124 -3.74 16.63 3.80
N LEU A 125 -3.33 15.59 3.06
CA LEU A 125 -3.62 14.20 3.40
C LEU A 125 -3.02 13.81 4.75
N LEU A 126 -1.74 14.08 4.96
CA LEU A 126 -1.07 13.80 6.23
C LEU A 126 -1.71 14.52 7.40
N PHE A 127 -2.04 15.79 7.22
CA PHE A 127 -2.73 16.55 8.26
C PHE A 127 -4.08 15.92 8.62
N SER A 128 -4.90 15.59 7.61
CA SER A 128 -6.21 14.94 7.83
C SER A 128 -6.05 13.60 8.55
N LEU A 129 -5.15 12.74 8.09
CA LEU A 129 -4.88 11.43 8.68
C LEU A 129 -4.38 11.55 10.12
N SER A 130 -3.48 12.51 10.41
CA SER A 130 -2.98 12.75 11.76
C SER A 130 -4.04 13.29 12.72
N CYS A 131 -5.05 13.97 12.21
CA CYS A 131 -6.21 14.42 12.97
C CYS A 131 -7.31 13.36 13.11
N GLY A 132 -7.11 12.13 12.64
CA GLY A 132 -8.10 11.06 12.70
C GLY A 132 -9.20 11.18 11.64
N VAL A 133 -9.00 11.99 10.61
CA VAL A 133 -9.90 12.06 9.46
C VAL A 133 -9.40 11.09 8.40
N TYR A 134 -10.04 9.93 8.34
CA TYR A 134 -9.62 8.82 7.50
C TYR A 134 -10.53 8.64 6.30
N PHE A 135 -9.93 8.67 5.12
CA PHE A 135 -10.61 8.35 3.86
C PHE A 135 -10.44 6.85 3.57
N GLY A 136 -11.39 6.24 2.86
CA GLY A 136 -11.27 4.86 2.40
C GLY A 136 -11.59 3.76 3.43
N LEU A 137 -11.92 4.10 4.69
CA LEU A 137 -12.21 3.10 5.74
C LEU A 137 -13.37 2.19 5.40
N THR A 138 -14.38 2.69 4.71
CA THR A 138 -15.55 1.88 4.31
C THR A 138 -15.10 0.68 3.47
N GLY A 139 -14.18 0.87 2.53
CA GLY A 139 -13.65 -0.21 1.71
C GLY A 139 -12.82 -1.22 2.51
N LEU A 140 -11.95 -0.75 3.41
CA LEU A 140 -11.19 -1.63 4.29
C LEU A 140 -12.10 -2.48 5.19
N ARG A 141 -13.14 -1.85 5.75
CA ARG A 141 -14.14 -2.55 6.57
C ARG A 141 -14.90 -3.59 5.76
N GLN A 142 -15.38 -3.24 4.56
CA GLN A 142 -16.10 -4.19 3.68
C GLN A 142 -15.23 -5.38 3.28
N ALA A 143 -13.92 -5.16 3.09
CA ALA A 143 -12.94 -6.22 2.86
C ALA A 143 -12.56 -7.00 4.13
N GLY A 144 -13.10 -6.65 5.30
CA GLY A 144 -12.78 -7.29 6.57
C GLY A 144 -11.36 -7.04 7.07
N MET A 145 -10.71 -5.99 6.57
CA MET A 145 -9.31 -5.67 6.91
C MET A 145 -9.17 -4.90 8.22
N THR A 146 -10.22 -4.20 8.64
CA THR A 146 -10.23 -3.39 9.87
C THR A 146 -11.63 -3.19 10.39
N VAL A 147 -11.75 -2.63 11.58
CA VAL A 147 -13.00 -2.17 12.18
C VAL A 147 -12.89 -0.72 12.62
N PHE A 148 -14.01 -0.03 12.72
CA PHE A 148 -14.07 1.32 13.31
C PHE A 148 -15.48 1.61 13.86
N GLY A 149 -15.60 2.69 14.67
CA GLY A 149 -16.87 3.09 15.27
C GLY A 149 -17.49 1.98 16.12
N ASP A 150 -18.80 1.77 15.96
CA ASP A 150 -19.57 0.80 16.74
C ASP A 150 -19.10 -0.65 16.53
N ASP A 151 -18.59 -0.98 15.35
CA ASP A 151 -18.07 -2.33 15.09
C ASP A 151 -16.85 -2.65 15.96
N ALA A 152 -15.97 -1.69 16.17
CA ALA A 152 -14.83 -1.86 17.05
C ALA A 152 -15.27 -2.04 18.51
N VAL A 153 -16.22 -1.22 18.96
CA VAL A 153 -16.79 -1.32 20.32
C VAL A 153 -17.45 -2.68 20.54
N ASN A 154 -18.30 -3.11 19.59
CA ASN A 154 -19.07 -4.36 19.72
C ASN A 154 -18.20 -5.61 19.62
N SER A 155 -17.14 -5.57 18.79
CA SER A 155 -16.24 -6.72 18.61
C SER A 155 -15.12 -6.80 19.65
N GLY A 156 -14.80 -5.68 20.34
CA GLY A 156 -13.65 -5.57 21.22
C GLY A 156 -12.31 -5.57 20.48
N ILE A 157 -12.33 -5.43 19.15
CA ILE A 157 -11.12 -5.32 18.32
C ILE A 157 -10.67 -3.86 18.28
N GLN A 158 -9.37 -3.64 18.32
CA GLN A 158 -8.83 -2.27 18.18
C GLN A 158 -9.25 -1.66 16.84
N PRO A 159 -9.71 -0.40 16.85
CA PRO A 159 -10.13 0.26 15.61
C PRO A 159 -8.93 0.61 14.71
N TYR A 160 -9.24 0.90 13.44
CA TYR A 160 -8.26 1.50 12.54
C TYR A 160 -7.50 2.67 13.25
N PRO A 161 -6.17 2.77 13.06
CA PRO A 161 -5.34 2.13 12.04
C PRO A 161 -4.87 0.69 12.33
N HIS A 162 -5.40 0.03 13.36
CA HIS A 162 -5.13 -1.40 13.55
C HIS A 162 -5.76 -2.22 12.42
N MET A 163 -4.97 -3.13 11.85
CA MET A 163 -5.41 -4.00 10.76
C MET A 163 -5.60 -5.44 11.29
N ILE A 164 -6.73 -6.05 10.97
CA ILE A 164 -7.04 -7.45 11.27
C ILE A 164 -6.33 -8.37 10.29
N LYS A 165 -6.32 -7.98 9.01
CA LYS A 165 -5.60 -8.64 7.93
C LYS A 165 -5.16 -7.60 6.89
N TRP A 166 -4.14 -7.95 6.13
CA TRP A 166 -3.53 -7.04 5.16
C TRP A 166 -3.94 -7.29 3.72
N LEU A 167 -4.48 -8.47 3.40
CA LEU A 167 -4.89 -8.83 2.04
C LEU A 167 -6.37 -9.23 2.01
N CYS A 168 -7.02 -8.94 0.89
CA CYS A 168 -8.33 -9.50 0.55
C CYS A 168 -8.19 -11.01 0.27
N ASP A 169 -9.21 -11.77 0.71
CA ASP A 169 -9.30 -13.21 0.48
C ASP A 169 -9.70 -13.48 -0.97
#